data_61680d656c5017d9a2067d7ee889a7c4
#
_entry.id   61680d656c5017d9a2067d7ee889a7c4
#
_cell.length_a   1.000
_cell.length_b   1.000
_cell.length_c   1.000
_cell.angle_alpha   90.00
_cell.angle_beta   90.00
_cell.angle_gamma   90.00
#
_symmetry.space_group_name_H-M   'P 1'
#
loop_
_entity.id
_entity.type
_entity.pdbx_description
1 polymer ?
#
loop_
_entity_poly.entity_id
_entity_poly.type
_entity_poly.pdbx_seq_one_letter_code
_entity_poly.pdbx_strand_id
1 'polypeptide(L)'
;MVDIMNKDEIYNFIKGKGIWYEVTEHKAVYSMDDLKDVELPYREGNAKNLFVRDDKKKNYYLIMVREEKRVNLSLFRKEFNTRPLTFASSEDLERILGLYPGAVSPLGLLNDNERKVKFYLDDDFHDEDIIGMHPNDNTASLW
;
A
#
# COMPACT_ATOMS: atom_id res chain seq x y z
N MET A 1 -2.62 -20.58 5.19
CA MET A 1 -2.78 -19.98 3.85
C MET A 1 -3.58 -18.68 3.98
N VAL A 2 -3.13 -17.62 3.37
CA VAL A 2 -3.83 -16.33 3.39
C VAL A 2 -4.88 -16.35 2.27
N ASP A 3 -6.12 -16.01 2.61
CA ASP A 3 -7.14 -15.79 1.60
C ASP A 3 -6.84 -14.47 0.90
N ILE A 4 -6.52 -14.54 -0.39
CA ILE A 4 -6.09 -13.39 -1.16
C ILE A 4 -7.28 -12.80 -1.91
N MET A 5 -7.58 -11.53 -1.65
CA MET A 5 -8.58 -10.78 -2.41
C MET A 5 -7.95 -10.24 -3.69
N ASN A 6 -8.50 -10.59 -4.84
CA ASN A 6 -8.10 -10.02 -6.12
C ASN A 6 -8.77 -8.65 -6.33
N LYS A 7 -8.43 -7.96 -7.44
CA LYS A 7 -8.96 -6.61 -7.67
C LYS A 7 -10.47 -6.55 -7.75
N ASP A 8 -11.11 -7.54 -8.37
CA ASP A 8 -12.58 -7.56 -8.49
C ASP A 8 -13.25 -7.74 -7.13
N GLU A 9 -12.68 -8.58 -6.28
CA GLU A 9 -13.17 -8.76 -4.91
C GLU A 9 -12.99 -7.48 -4.08
N ILE A 10 -11.89 -6.75 -4.28
CA ILE A 10 -11.66 -5.45 -3.66
C ILE A 10 -12.74 -4.45 -4.08
N TYR A 11 -13.04 -4.37 -5.37
CA TYR A 11 -14.09 -3.46 -5.86
C TYR A 11 -15.45 -3.79 -5.24
N ASN A 12 -15.79 -5.07 -5.19
CA ASN A 12 -17.04 -5.51 -4.58
C ASN A 12 -17.09 -5.21 -3.07
N PHE A 13 -15.98 -5.37 -2.39
CA PHE A 13 -15.88 -5.05 -0.96
C PHE A 13 -16.15 -3.57 -0.71
N ILE A 14 -15.50 -2.69 -1.47
CA ILE A 14 -15.65 -1.24 -1.33
C ILE A 14 -17.07 -0.80 -1.68
N LYS A 15 -17.61 -1.35 -2.77
CA LYS A 15 -18.98 -1.08 -3.18
C LYS A 15 -19.99 -1.51 -2.10
N GLY A 16 -19.77 -2.66 -1.50
CA GLY A 16 -20.61 -3.17 -0.42
C GLY A 16 -20.58 -2.31 0.85
N LYS A 17 -19.52 -1.54 1.05
CA LYS A 17 -19.40 -0.59 2.17
C LYS A 17 -19.99 0.79 1.86
N GLY A 18 -20.48 0.99 0.66
CA GLY A 18 -21.03 2.29 0.25
C GLY A 18 -19.99 3.39 0.11
N ILE A 19 -18.74 3.01 -0.12
CA ILE A 19 -17.63 3.96 -0.27
C ILE A 19 -17.48 4.34 -1.74
N TRP A 20 -17.39 5.64 -2.03
CA TRP A 20 -17.10 6.09 -3.38
C TRP A 20 -15.71 5.63 -3.82
N TYR A 21 -15.60 5.18 -5.07
CA TYR A 21 -14.32 4.83 -5.67
C TYR A 21 -14.37 5.01 -7.18
N GLU A 22 -13.17 5.12 -7.77
CA GLU A 22 -13.01 5.22 -9.21
C GLU A 22 -11.78 4.40 -9.60
N VAL A 23 -11.82 3.73 -10.76
CA VAL A 23 -10.78 2.82 -11.19
C VAL A 23 -10.19 3.29 -12.51
N THR A 24 -8.85 3.27 -12.60
CA THR A 24 -8.12 3.49 -13.85
C THR A 24 -7.37 2.20 -14.18
N GLU A 25 -7.75 1.54 -15.26
CA GLU A 25 -7.02 0.37 -15.78
C GLU A 25 -5.80 0.83 -16.57
N HIS A 26 -4.69 0.14 -16.45
CA HIS A 26 -3.46 0.48 -17.15
C HIS A 26 -2.56 -0.74 -17.30
N LYS A 27 -1.44 -0.59 -18.01
CA LYS A 27 -0.44 -1.65 -18.12
C LYS A 27 0.16 -1.95 -16.74
N ALA A 28 0.64 -3.17 -16.55
CA ALA A 28 1.31 -3.55 -15.33
C ALA A 28 2.48 -2.61 -15.03
N VAL A 29 2.53 -2.10 -13.81
CA VAL A 29 3.61 -1.23 -13.33
C VAL A 29 4.33 -1.90 -12.18
N TYR A 30 5.65 -1.73 -12.10
CA TYR A 30 6.49 -2.37 -11.09
C TYR A 30 7.19 -1.34 -10.20
N SER A 31 7.12 -0.06 -10.57
CA SER A 31 7.74 1.04 -9.83
C SER A 31 6.96 2.33 -10.06
N MET A 32 7.27 3.35 -9.26
CA MET A 32 6.69 4.68 -9.45
C MET A 32 7.09 5.29 -10.79
N ASP A 33 8.28 4.96 -11.32
CA ASP A 33 8.71 5.44 -12.62
C ASP A 33 7.81 4.93 -13.75
N ASP A 34 7.32 3.70 -13.65
CA ASP A 34 6.39 3.13 -14.63
C ASP A 34 5.06 3.88 -14.68
N LEU A 35 4.66 4.51 -13.57
CA LEU A 35 3.42 5.29 -13.51
C LEU A 35 3.55 6.67 -14.16
N LYS A 36 4.75 7.16 -14.44
CA LYS A 36 4.92 8.49 -15.03
C LYS A 36 4.25 8.62 -16.40
N ASP A 37 4.23 7.54 -17.17
CA ASP A 37 3.63 7.51 -18.49
C ASP A 37 2.14 7.11 -18.49
N VAL A 38 1.59 6.85 -17.31
CA VAL A 38 0.17 6.51 -17.15
C VAL A 38 -0.61 7.78 -16.84
N GLU A 39 -1.69 8.01 -17.57
CA GLU A 39 -2.58 9.13 -17.30
C GLU A 39 -3.49 8.76 -16.11
N LEU A 40 -3.31 9.49 -15.00
CA LEU A 40 -4.06 9.26 -13.77
C LEU A 40 -4.96 10.46 -13.48
N PRO A 41 -6.26 10.24 -13.22
CA PRO A 41 -7.21 11.36 -13.05
C PRO A 41 -6.97 12.19 -11.80
N TYR A 42 -6.44 11.59 -10.74
CA TYR A 42 -6.20 12.28 -9.46
C TYR A 42 -4.75 12.12 -9.03
N ARG A 43 -3.84 12.46 -9.93
CA ARG A 43 -2.41 12.15 -9.75
C ARG A 43 -1.80 12.73 -8.47
N GLU A 44 -2.21 13.93 -8.04
CA GLU A 44 -1.72 14.52 -6.79
C GLU A 44 -2.11 13.74 -5.54
N GLY A 45 -3.12 12.91 -5.64
CA GLY A 45 -3.55 12.01 -4.56
C GLY A 45 -2.91 10.65 -4.60
N ASN A 46 -2.09 10.37 -5.63
CA ASN A 46 -1.46 9.05 -5.74
C ASN A 46 -0.46 8.83 -4.60
N ALA A 47 -0.52 7.66 -4.01
CA ALA A 47 0.29 7.31 -2.85
C ALA A 47 1.31 6.23 -3.20
N LYS A 48 2.35 6.13 -2.37
CA LYS A 48 3.25 4.99 -2.37
C LYS A 48 3.20 4.33 -1.02
N ASN A 49 3.47 3.05 -0.99
CA ASN A 49 3.39 2.23 0.19
C ASN A 49 4.72 1.52 0.42
N LEU A 50 5.23 1.63 1.64
CA LEU A 50 6.47 0.99 2.04
C LEU A 50 6.14 -0.11 3.02
N PHE A 51 6.51 -1.34 2.69
CA PHE A 51 6.35 -2.48 3.58
C PHE A 51 7.69 -2.80 4.21
N VAL A 52 7.82 -2.54 5.50
CA VAL A 52 9.08 -2.66 6.24
C VAL A 52 8.92 -3.56 7.45
N ARG A 53 10.03 -4.04 7.96
CA ARG A 53 10.06 -4.91 9.14
C ARG A 53 11.21 -4.50 10.06
N ASP A 54 11.13 -4.94 11.31
CA ASP A 54 12.25 -4.77 12.23
C ASP A 54 13.36 -5.81 11.96
N ASP A 55 14.50 -5.63 12.62
CA ASP A 55 15.67 -6.49 12.48
C ASP A 55 15.43 -7.92 13.00
N LYS A 56 14.44 -8.11 13.85
CA LYS A 56 14.07 -9.42 14.41
C LYS A 56 12.97 -10.12 13.63
N LYS A 57 12.46 -9.51 12.56
CA LYS A 57 11.33 -10.01 11.76
C LYS A 57 10.08 -10.34 12.60
N LYS A 58 9.87 -9.59 13.68
CA LYS A 58 8.72 -9.76 14.57
C LYS A 58 7.63 -8.72 14.36
N ASN A 59 8.02 -7.53 13.92
CA ASN A 59 7.08 -6.43 13.69
C ASN A 59 7.16 -5.98 12.25
N TYR A 60 5.99 -5.82 11.64
CA TYR A 60 5.85 -5.38 10.25
C TYR A 60 5.04 -4.09 10.22
N TYR A 61 5.40 -3.20 9.31
CA TYR A 61 4.79 -1.89 9.19
C TYR A 61 4.51 -1.60 7.73
N LEU A 62 3.32 -1.08 7.46
CA LEU A 62 2.98 -0.54 6.14
C LEU A 62 2.85 0.96 6.29
N ILE A 63 3.68 1.71 5.57
CA ILE A 63 3.75 3.17 5.65
C ILE A 63 3.27 3.74 4.32
N MET A 64 2.18 4.49 4.37
CA MET A 64 1.57 5.11 3.19
C MET A 64 1.83 6.61 3.20
N VAL A 65 2.47 7.11 2.13
CA VAL A 65 2.82 8.52 1.96
C VAL A 65 2.48 8.96 0.53
N ARG A 66 2.50 10.26 0.28
CA ARG A 66 2.35 10.77 -1.09
C ARG A 66 3.50 10.28 -1.95
N GLU A 67 3.25 10.07 -3.25
CA GLU A 67 4.23 9.42 -4.15
C GLU A 67 5.59 10.14 -4.22
N GLU A 68 5.61 11.46 -4.07
CA GLU A 68 6.85 12.25 -4.14
C GLU A 68 7.60 12.33 -2.82
N LYS A 69 7.00 11.92 -1.72
CA LYS A 69 7.60 12.03 -0.39
C LYS A 69 8.63 10.93 -0.15
N ARG A 70 9.77 11.30 0.42
CA ARG A 70 10.78 10.34 0.87
C ARG A 70 10.57 10.06 2.36
N VAL A 71 10.60 8.78 2.72
CA VAL A 71 10.49 8.35 4.11
C VAL A 71 11.90 8.08 4.65
N ASN A 72 12.24 8.75 5.73
CA ASN A 72 13.47 8.48 6.46
C ASN A 72 13.16 7.46 7.56
N LEU A 73 13.56 6.21 7.35
CA LEU A 73 13.27 5.13 8.29
C LEU A 73 13.96 5.33 9.64
N SER A 74 15.10 6.00 9.68
CA SER A 74 15.79 6.31 10.95
C SER A 74 14.98 7.30 11.80
N LEU A 75 14.37 8.30 11.16
CA LEU A 75 13.49 9.25 11.85
C LEU A 75 12.20 8.57 12.30
N PHE A 76 11.63 7.74 11.45
CA PHE A 76 10.44 6.95 11.77
C PHE A 76 10.67 6.08 12.99
N ARG A 77 11.82 5.40 13.03
CA ARG A 77 12.23 4.58 14.15
C ARG A 77 12.27 5.36 15.45
N LYS A 78 12.87 6.56 15.42
CA LYS A 78 12.96 7.42 16.61
C LYS A 78 11.59 7.91 17.06
N GLU A 79 10.76 8.33 16.12
CA GLU A 79 9.43 8.88 16.42
C GLU A 79 8.50 7.83 17.01
N PHE A 80 8.50 6.62 16.47
CA PHE A 80 7.60 5.55 16.88
C PHE A 80 8.27 4.52 17.79
N ASN A 81 9.51 4.74 18.18
CA ASN A 81 10.27 3.88 19.10
C ASN A 81 10.29 2.42 18.63
N THR A 82 10.65 2.21 17.38
CA THR A 82 10.81 0.88 16.81
C THR A 82 12.27 0.41 16.89
N ARG A 83 12.50 -0.86 16.62
CA ARG A 83 13.82 -1.39 16.34
C ARG A 83 14.28 -0.94 14.95
N PRO A 84 15.56 -1.16 14.57
CA PRO A 84 16.02 -0.82 13.22
C PRO A 84 15.13 -1.44 12.14
N LEU A 85 14.77 -0.65 11.13
CA LEU A 85 13.84 -1.04 10.08
C LEU A 85 14.55 -1.24 8.75
N THR A 86 14.08 -2.21 7.98
CA THR A 86 14.48 -2.45 6.60
C THR A 86 13.27 -2.89 5.80
N PHE A 87 13.37 -2.84 4.47
CA PHE A 87 12.29 -3.33 3.62
C PHE A 87 12.06 -4.82 3.83
N ALA A 88 10.80 -5.22 3.91
CA ALA A 88 10.43 -6.62 3.97
C ALA A 88 10.71 -7.28 2.61
N SER A 89 10.96 -8.57 2.61
CA SER A 89 11.22 -9.34 1.39
C SER A 89 9.94 -9.55 0.58
N SER A 90 10.10 -9.89 -0.70
CA SER A 90 8.95 -10.27 -1.54
C SER A 90 8.24 -11.52 -1.00
N GLU A 91 8.98 -12.41 -0.37
CA GLU A 91 8.40 -13.60 0.29
C GLU A 91 7.52 -13.21 1.47
N ASP A 92 7.96 -12.27 2.30
CA ASP A 92 7.16 -11.75 3.41
C ASP A 92 5.93 -11.01 2.91
N LEU A 93 6.08 -10.25 1.83
CA LEU A 93 4.97 -9.51 1.22
C LEU A 93 3.87 -10.47 0.76
N GLU A 94 4.25 -11.54 0.08
CA GLU A 94 3.31 -12.57 -0.37
C GLU A 94 2.68 -13.30 0.81
N ARG A 95 3.49 -13.72 1.77
CA ARG A 95 3.03 -14.51 2.91
C ARG A 95 2.08 -13.73 3.82
N ILE A 96 2.35 -12.46 4.06
CA ILE A 96 1.61 -11.64 5.03
C ILE A 96 0.45 -10.88 4.39
N LEU A 97 0.70 -10.24 3.25
CA LEU A 97 -0.28 -9.38 2.59
C LEU A 97 -0.89 -9.99 1.33
N GLY A 98 -0.35 -11.12 0.86
CA GLY A 98 -0.83 -11.73 -0.37
C GLY A 98 -0.56 -10.88 -1.61
N LEU A 99 0.49 -10.06 -1.57
CA LEU A 99 0.84 -9.12 -2.63
C LEU A 99 2.20 -9.46 -3.23
N TYR A 100 2.50 -8.83 -4.37
CA TYR A 100 3.79 -8.94 -5.05
C TYR A 100 4.38 -7.54 -5.24
N PRO A 101 5.70 -7.42 -5.47
CA PRO A 101 6.32 -6.12 -5.74
C PRO A 101 5.63 -5.41 -6.90
N GLY A 102 5.35 -4.13 -6.73
CA GLY A 102 4.59 -3.33 -7.70
C GLY A 102 3.10 -3.22 -7.39
N ALA A 103 2.57 -4.07 -6.50
CA ALA A 103 1.16 -4.03 -6.12
C ALA A 103 0.96 -3.76 -4.62
N VAL A 104 1.97 -3.24 -3.93
CA VAL A 104 1.88 -2.96 -2.49
C VAL A 104 0.81 -1.91 -2.23
N SER A 105 -0.12 -2.22 -1.34
CA SER A 105 -1.31 -1.40 -1.10
C SER A 105 -1.86 -1.64 0.30
N PRO A 106 -2.46 -0.62 0.95
CA PRO A 106 -3.13 -0.83 2.23
C PRO A 106 -4.32 -1.78 2.12
N LEU A 107 -4.85 -2.00 0.93
CA LEU A 107 -5.92 -2.98 0.71
C LEU A 107 -5.42 -4.42 0.90
N GLY A 108 -4.12 -4.64 0.84
CA GLY A 108 -3.51 -5.91 1.23
C GLY A 108 -3.70 -6.25 2.70
N LEU A 109 -3.99 -5.25 3.54
CA LEU A 109 -4.29 -5.48 4.96
C LEU A 109 -5.56 -6.32 5.14
N LEU A 110 -6.44 -6.35 4.14
CA LEU A 110 -7.61 -7.23 4.14
C LEU A 110 -7.22 -8.71 4.10
N ASN A 111 -6.01 -9.02 3.67
CA ASN A 111 -5.46 -10.38 3.65
C ASN A 111 -4.67 -10.72 4.92
N ASP A 112 -4.41 -9.73 5.79
CA ASP A 112 -3.65 -9.91 7.03
C ASP A 112 -4.58 -10.33 8.17
N ASN A 113 -5.01 -11.58 8.14
CA ASN A 113 -5.98 -12.13 9.10
C ASN A 113 -5.47 -12.15 10.54
N GLU A 114 -4.17 -12.27 10.72
CA GLU A 114 -3.53 -12.30 12.04
C GLU A 114 -3.18 -10.91 12.57
N ARG A 115 -3.44 -9.87 11.79
CA ARG A 115 -3.15 -8.47 12.13
C ARG A 115 -1.70 -8.25 12.54
N LYS A 116 -0.79 -8.81 11.77
CA LYS A 116 0.66 -8.69 11.98
C LYS A 116 1.22 -7.34 11.61
N VAL A 117 0.55 -6.63 10.71
CA VAL A 117 1.05 -5.39 10.12
C VAL A 117 0.43 -4.18 10.81
N LYS A 118 1.27 -3.25 11.26
CA LYS A 118 0.83 -1.94 11.75
C LYS A 118 0.80 -0.96 10.59
N PHE A 119 -0.33 -0.31 10.39
CA PHE A 119 -0.51 0.65 9.31
C PHE A 119 -0.28 2.07 9.78
N TYR A 120 0.53 2.82 9.05
CA TYR A 120 0.80 4.23 9.29
C TYR A 120 0.43 5.03 8.06
N LEU A 121 -0.55 5.91 8.20
CA LEU A 121 -0.96 6.85 7.17
C LEU A 121 -0.35 8.22 7.50
N ASP A 122 0.38 8.80 6.54
CA ASP A 122 0.99 10.11 6.71
C ASP A 122 -0.09 11.17 6.89
N ASP A 123 0.14 12.11 7.79
CA ASP A 123 -0.79 13.21 8.05
C ASP A 123 -0.80 14.30 6.96
N ASP A 124 0.05 14.19 5.94
CA ASP A 124 -0.05 14.98 4.72
C ASP A 124 -1.34 14.71 3.95
N PHE A 125 -1.99 13.54 4.17
CA PHE A 125 -3.30 13.24 3.63
C PHE A 125 -4.38 13.84 4.54
N HIS A 126 -5.30 14.57 3.96
CA HIS A 126 -6.42 15.19 4.68
C HIS A 126 -7.72 14.43 4.39
N ASP A 127 -8.71 14.58 5.26
CA ASP A 127 -9.99 13.85 5.16
C ASP A 127 -10.71 14.03 3.83
N GLU A 128 -10.51 15.17 3.17
CA GLU A 128 -11.16 15.50 1.89
C GLU A 128 -10.35 15.03 0.67
N ASP A 129 -9.14 14.50 0.88
CA ASP A 129 -8.28 14.09 -0.22
C ASP A 129 -8.79 12.82 -0.88
N ILE A 130 -8.60 12.76 -2.20
CA ILE A 130 -8.76 11.53 -2.95
C ILE A 130 -7.39 10.85 -2.97
N ILE A 131 -7.32 9.64 -2.43
CA ILE A 131 -6.07 8.89 -2.31
C ILE A 131 -6.05 7.77 -3.33
N GLY A 132 -4.96 7.68 -4.10
CA GLY A 132 -4.78 6.65 -5.11
C GLY A 132 -3.91 5.50 -4.63
N MET A 133 -4.32 4.28 -4.94
CA MET A 133 -3.59 3.06 -4.56
C MET A 133 -3.91 1.93 -5.55
N HIS A 134 -3.13 0.85 -5.50
CA HIS A 134 -3.42 -0.33 -6.31
C HIS A 134 -4.46 -1.22 -5.60
N PRO A 135 -5.43 -1.77 -6.35
CA PRO A 135 -6.40 -2.72 -5.76
C PRO A 135 -5.82 -4.14 -5.71
N ASN A 136 -4.70 -4.31 -5.04
CA ASN A 136 -3.94 -5.56 -4.90
C ASN A 136 -3.45 -6.12 -6.26
N ASP A 137 -3.36 -5.27 -7.26
CA ASP A 137 -2.96 -5.63 -8.63
C ASP A 137 -2.31 -4.40 -9.27
N ASN A 138 -1.22 -4.61 -9.99
CA ASN A 138 -0.47 -3.51 -10.60
C ASN A 138 -0.97 -3.11 -12.00
N THR A 139 -2.12 -3.62 -12.43
CA THR A 139 -2.75 -3.28 -13.70
C THR A 139 -3.87 -2.27 -13.57
N ALA A 140 -4.08 -1.73 -12.38
CA ALA A 140 -5.10 -0.73 -12.10
C ALA A 140 -4.67 0.19 -10.96
N SER A 141 -5.26 1.37 -10.93
CA SER A 141 -5.18 2.30 -9.80
C SER A 141 -6.59 2.60 -9.31
N LEU A 142 -6.76 2.62 -8.02
CA LEU A 142 -8.04 2.84 -7.34
C LEU A 142 -7.97 4.15 -6.56
N TRP A 143 -9.05 4.92 -6.63
CA TRP A 143 -9.13 6.23 -5.97
C TRP A 143 -10.26 6.29 -4.97
#